data_abe407f5ca58bb485d5e21dbe21a01b4
#
_entry.id   abe407f5ca58bb485d5e21dbe21a01b4
#
_cell.length_a   1.000
_cell.length_b   1.000
_cell.length_c   1.000
_cell.angle_alpha   90.00
_cell.angle_beta   90.00
_cell.angle_gamma   90.00
#
_symmetry.space_group_name_H-M   'P 1'
#
loop_
_entity.id
_entity.type
_entity.pdbx_description
1 polymer ?
#
loop_
_entity_poly.entity_id
_entity_poly.type
_entity_poly.pdbx_seq_one_letter_code
_entity_poly.pdbx_strand_id
1 'polypeptide(L)'
;MEIIKRILIMADIFELFKKISGTSTQDSGKPEFIIAGLGNPGDKYTFTRHNAGFLCADFLSQKMSCPIKTLKFKALYGMTTINGHRVMLMKPQTFMNASGDAVKEAADFYKIDPEHIIVISDD
;
A
#
# COMPACT_ATOMS: atom_id res chain seq x y z
N MET A 1 -19.27 7.63 2.34
CA MET A 1 -19.66 6.26 2.02
C MET A 1 -18.63 5.55 1.18
N GLU A 2 -18.08 6.20 0.16
CA GLU A 2 -17.02 5.58 -0.65
C GLU A 2 -15.84 5.16 0.19
N ILE A 3 -15.42 6.00 1.14
CA ILE A 3 -14.28 5.71 1.99
C ILE A 3 -14.54 4.46 2.83
N ILE A 4 -15.75 4.32 3.36
CA ILE A 4 -16.10 3.15 4.16
C ILE A 4 -16.05 1.89 3.31
N LYS A 5 -16.56 1.96 2.08
CA LYS A 5 -16.49 0.82 1.17
C LYS A 5 -15.05 0.42 0.87
N ARG A 6 -14.16 1.40 0.66
CA ARG A 6 -12.75 1.11 0.40
C ARG A 6 -12.10 0.43 1.60
N ILE A 7 -12.43 0.87 2.80
CA ILE A 7 -11.89 0.26 4.01
C ILE A 7 -12.38 -1.17 4.16
N LEU A 8 -13.65 -1.44 3.84
CA LEU A 8 -14.19 -2.79 3.88
C LEU A 8 -13.49 -3.70 2.85
N ILE A 9 -13.22 -3.17 1.66
CA ILE A 9 -12.47 -3.90 0.64
C ILE A 9 -11.08 -4.24 1.15
N MET A 10 -10.45 -3.35 1.91
CA MET A 10 -9.16 -3.63 2.50
C MET A 10 -9.21 -4.78 3.49
N ALA A 11 -10.31 -4.89 4.25
CA ALA A 11 -10.47 -6.02 5.16
C ALA A 11 -10.52 -7.33 4.39
N ASP A 12 -11.18 -7.34 3.23
CA ASP A 12 -11.23 -8.52 2.36
C ASP A 12 -9.85 -8.87 1.81
N ILE A 13 -9.04 -7.86 1.50
CA ILE A 13 -7.69 -8.07 1.02
C ILE A 13 -6.85 -8.75 2.10
N PHE A 14 -7.02 -8.38 3.35
CA PHE A 14 -6.35 -9.04 4.46
C PHE A 14 -6.71 -10.52 4.52
N GLU A 15 -8.00 -10.83 4.38
CA GLU A 15 -8.44 -12.22 4.38
C GLU A 15 -7.81 -12.98 3.22
N LEU A 16 -7.70 -12.32 2.07
CA LEU A 16 -7.08 -12.93 0.92
C LEU A 16 -5.61 -13.28 1.20
N PHE A 17 -4.87 -12.35 1.80
CA PHE A 17 -3.48 -12.63 2.19
C PHE A 17 -3.38 -13.80 3.13
N LYS A 18 -4.30 -13.92 4.06
CA LYS A 18 -4.31 -15.06 4.97
C LYS A 18 -4.51 -16.37 4.22
N LYS A 19 -5.34 -16.37 3.20
CA LYS A 19 -5.63 -17.58 2.43
C LYS A 19 -4.48 -18.01 1.55
N ILE A 20 -3.73 -17.06 1.01
CA ILE A 20 -2.61 -17.38 0.13
C ILE A 20 -1.30 -17.56 0.87
N SER A 21 -1.34 -17.48 2.18
CA SER A 21 -0.14 -17.70 2.98
C SER A 21 0.18 -19.19 2.96
N GLY A 22 0.97 -19.59 2.04
CA GLY A 22 1.47 -20.94 2.02
C GLY A 22 2.67 -21.07 2.92
N THR A 23 3.80 -21.25 2.33
CA THR A 23 5.05 -21.27 3.05
C THR A 23 5.47 -19.86 3.38
N SER A 24 5.79 -19.63 4.62
CA SER A 24 6.36 -18.35 4.97
C SER A 24 7.77 -18.28 4.43
N THR A 25 8.12 -17.14 3.90
CA THR A 25 9.45 -16.93 3.40
C THR A 25 10.35 -16.43 4.52
N GLN A 26 11.62 -16.50 4.28
CA GLN A 26 12.60 -15.91 5.19
C GLN A 26 12.38 -14.41 5.26
N ASP A 27 12.52 -13.87 6.44
CA ASP A 27 12.47 -12.43 6.61
C ASP A 27 13.80 -11.84 6.16
N SER A 28 13.89 -11.54 4.89
CA SER A 28 15.11 -10.98 4.31
C SER A 28 15.12 -9.46 4.34
N GLY A 29 14.05 -8.85 4.82
CA GLY A 29 13.88 -7.41 4.75
C GLY A 29 13.42 -6.91 3.40
N LYS A 30 13.37 -7.80 2.41
CA LYS A 30 12.94 -7.45 1.07
C LYS A 30 11.45 -7.74 0.92
N PRO A 31 10.65 -6.78 0.46
CA PRO A 31 9.21 -7.03 0.31
C PRO A 31 8.90 -7.95 -0.85
N GLU A 32 7.88 -8.77 -0.67
CA GLU A 32 7.35 -9.64 -1.71
C GLU A 32 6.15 -9.01 -2.39
N PHE A 33 5.46 -8.13 -1.67
CA PHE A 33 4.22 -7.50 -2.15
C PHE A 33 4.27 -6.00 -1.89
N ILE A 34 3.58 -5.26 -2.74
CA ILE A 34 3.38 -3.83 -2.54
C ILE A 34 1.88 -3.58 -2.43
N ILE A 35 1.48 -2.83 -1.41
CA ILE A 35 0.12 -2.29 -1.32
C ILE A 35 0.27 -0.78 -1.42
N ALA A 36 -0.19 -0.22 -2.51
CA ALA A 36 -0.07 1.21 -2.76
C ALA A 36 -1.43 1.89 -2.67
N GLY A 37 -1.58 2.80 -1.72
CA GLY A 37 -2.76 3.62 -1.62
C GLY A 37 -2.54 4.92 -2.36
N LEU A 38 -3.36 5.21 -3.35
CA LEU A 38 -3.19 6.38 -4.20
C LEU A 38 -3.98 7.57 -3.67
N GLY A 39 -3.44 8.75 -3.89
CA GLY A 39 -4.07 9.98 -3.50
C GLY A 39 -3.22 11.17 -3.92
N ASN A 40 -3.69 12.37 -3.61
CA ASN A 40 -2.93 13.58 -3.83
C ASN A 40 -2.39 14.06 -2.48
N PRO A 41 -1.10 14.34 -2.39
CA PRO A 41 -0.53 14.83 -1.15
C PRO A 41 -1.01 16.26 -0.87
N GLY A 42 -1.07 16.61 0.40
CA GLY A 42 -1.48 17.93 0.85
C GLY A 42 -2.76 17.92 1.65
N ASP A 43 -2.83 18.81 2.63
CA ASP A 43 -3.96 18.84 3.56
C ASP A 43 -5.30 19.09 2.89
N LYS A 44 -5.31 19.85 1.82
CA LYS A 44 -6.57 20.18 1.15
C LYS A 44 -7.25 18.97 0.51
N TYR A 45 -6.50 17.87 0.33
CA TYR A 45 -7.06 16.67 -0.28
C TYR A 45 -7.37 15.58 0.74
N THR A 46 -7.03 15.78 2.00
CA THR A 46 -7.06 14.72 3.03
C THR A 46 -8.37 13.98 3.10
N PHE A 47 -9.48 14.69 3.04
CA PHE A 47 -10.80 14.07 3.18
C PHE A 47 -11.60 14.07 1.90
N THR A 48 -10.94 14.27 0.76
CA THR A 48 -11.64 14.17 -0.51
C THR A 48 -11.72 12.72 -0.95
N ARG A 49 -12.66 12.41 -1.85
CA ARG A 49 -12.80 11.05 -2.34
C ARG A 49 -11.56 10.61 -3.13
N HIS A 50 -10.80 11.56 -3.67
CA HIS A 50 -9.57 11.21 -4.39
C HIS A 50 -8.45 10.73 -3.46
N ASN A 51 -8.64 10.84 -2.16
CA ASN A 51 -7.67 10.35 -1.19
C ASN A 51 -8.14 9.10 -0.46
N ALA A 52 -9.16 8.42 -1.00
CA ALA A 52 -9.62 7.18 -0.39
C ALA A 52 -8.50 6.15 -0.27
N GLY A 53 -7.61 6.09 -1.27
CA GLY A 53 -6.47 5.18 -1.20
C GLY A 53 -5.51 5.52 -0.07
N PHE A 54 -5.23 6.81 0.12
CA PHE A 54 -4.38 7.25 1.24
C PHE A 54 -5.02 6.88 2.58
N LEU A 55 -6.33 7.09 2.70
CA LEU A 55 -7.03 6.76 3.93
C LEU A 55 -7.00 5.26 4.20
N CYS A 56 -7.13 4.45 3.18
CA CYS A 56 -7.02 3.00 3.31
C CYS A 56 -5.62 2.59 3.74
N ALA A 57 -4.60 3.20 3.16
CA ALA A 57 -3.22 2.91 3.55
C ALA A 57 -2.97 3.29 5.01
N ASP A 58 -3.50 4.44 5.44
CA ASP A 58 -3.37 4.87 6.82
C ASP A 58 -4.11 3.93 7.78
N PHE A 59 -5.26 3.44 7.37
CA PHE A 59 -6.00 2.46 8.15
C PHE A 59 -5.17 1.18 8.34
N LEU A 60 -4.58 0.69 7.26
CA LEU A 60 -3.71 -0.48 7.33
C LEU A 60 -2.50 -0.23 8.20
N SER A 61 -1.91 0.95 8.08
CA SER A 61 -0.77 1.34 8.89
C SER A 61 -1.08 1.22 10.37
N GLN A 62 -2.25 1.72 10.77
CA GLN A 62 -2.70 1.63 12.15
C GLN A 62 -2.94 0.20 12.58
N LYS A 63 -3.66 -0.54 11.76
CA LYS A 63 -4.03 -1.91 12.08
C LYS A 63 -2.81 -2.82 12.21
N MET A 64 -1.80 -2.58 11.40
CA MET A 64 -0.60 -3.42 11.38
C MET A 64 0.52 -2.86 12.26
N SER A 65 0.30 -1.74 12.91
CA SER A 65 1.35 -1.04 13.65
C SER A 65 2.57 -0.81 12.77
N CYS A 66 2.34 -0.35 11.56
CA CYS A 66 3.36 -0.17 10.54
C CYS A 66 3.40 1.29 10.10
N PRO A 67 4.21 2.12 10.74
CA PRO A 67 4.28 3.54 10.36
C PRO A 67 4.74 3.70 8.90
N ILE A 68 4.06 4.58 8.18
CA ILE A 68 4.42 4.90 6.79
C ILE A 68 5.16 6.23 6.81
N LYS A 69 6.44 6.19 7.09
CA LYS A 69 7.24 7.40 7.35
C LYS A 69 8.44 7.58 6.47
N THR A 70 8.95 6.54 5.85
CA THR A 70 10.20 6.61 5.11
C THR A 70 9.95 7.17 3.72
N LEU A 71 10.67 8.22 3.35
CA LEU A 71 10.51 8.86 2.05
C LEU A 71 11.52 8.28 1.07
N LYS A 72 11.04 7.58 0.07
CA LYS A 72 11.85 7.00 -1.00
C LYS A 72 10.93 6.62 -2.15
N PHE A 73 11.47 6.48 -3.36
CA PHE A 73 10.68 6.12 -4.55
C PHE A 73 9.54 7.10 -4.81
N LYS A 74 9.76 8.37 -4.50
CA LYS A 74 8.71 9.40 -4.62
C LYS A 74 7.46 9.05 -3.82
N ALA A 75 7.65 8.36 -2.69
CA ALA A 75 6.54 7.87 -1.86
C ALA A 75 6.94 7.86 -0.40
N LEU A 76 5.94 7.86 0.46
CA LEU A 76 6.13 7.50 1.85
C LEU A 76 5.81 6.01 1.97
N TYR A 77 6.60 5.27 2.72
CA TYR A 77 6.34 3.86 2.87
C TYR A 77 6.75 3.32 4.23
N GLY A 78 6.25 2.13 4.52
CA GLY A 78 6.65 1.35 5.68
C GLY A 78 6.63 -0.12 5.30
N MET A 79 7.36 -0.92 6.05
CA MET A 79 7.42 -2.37 5.83
C MET A 79 6.76 -3.10 6.97
N THR A 80 6.05 -4.17 6.66
CA THR A 80 5.44 -5.01 7.66
C THR A 80 5.43 -6.46 7.17
N THR A 81 4.98 -7.36 8.02
CA THR A 81 4.86 -8.77 7.67
C THR A 81 3.41 -9.19 7.89
N ILE A 82 2.84 -9.80 6.87
CA ILE A 82 1.47 -10.32 6.92
C ILE A 82 1.55 -11.80 6.59
N ASN A 83 1.19 -12.64 7.55
CA ASN A 83 1.20 -14.09 7.37
C ASN A 83 2.54 -14.63 6.87
N GLY A 84 3.63 -14.07 7.37
CA GLY A 84 4.96 -14.51 6.96
C GLY A 84 5.47 -13.90 5.68
N HIS A 85 4.66 -13.07 5.02
CA HIS A 85 5.08 -12.37 3.80
C HIS A 85 5.45 -10.94 4.11
N ARG A 86 6.59 -10.51 3.61
CA ARG A 86 7.04 -9.13 3.79
C ARG A 86 6.29 -8.23 2.82
N VAL A 87 5.66 -7.18 3.32
CA VAL A 87 4.80 -6.31 2.53
C VAL A 87 5.22 -4.87 2.71
N MET A 88 5.26 -4.13 1.61
CA MET A 88 5.53 -2.71 1.62
C MET A 88 4.20 -1.96 1.48
N LEU A 89 3.87 -1.14 2.47
CA LEU A 89 2.74 -0.22 2.38
C LEU A 89 3.27 1.11 1.89
N MET A 90 2.74 1.62 0.80
CA MET A 90 3.23 2.89 0.27
C MET A 90 2.11 3.85 -0.09
N LYS A 91 2.44 5.13 0.05
CA LYS A 91 1.58 6.24 -0.35
C LYS A 91 2.40 7.10 -1.30
N PRO A 92 2.22 6.96 -2.62
CA PRO A 92 2.94 7.80 -3.57
C PRO A 92 2.72 9.27 -3.26
N GLN A 93 3.78 10.04 -3.29
CA GLN A 93 3.71 11.48 -2.99
C GLN A 93 3.69 12.32 -4.26
N THR A 94 3.58 11.68 -5.39
CA THR A 94 3.28 12.32 -6.66
C THR A 94 1.79 12.59 -6.72
N PHE A 95 1.35 13.51 -7.59
CA PHE A 95 -0.08 13.65 -7.79
C PHE A 95 -0.61 12.42 -8.54
N MET A 96 -1.92 12.23 -8.50
CA MET A 96 -2.56 11.01 -9.02
C MET A 96 -2.09 10.60 -10.41
N ASN A 97 -1.88 11.57 -11.29
CA ASN A 97 -1.50 11.29 -12.66
C ASN A 97 -0.09 10.71 -12.80
N ALA A 98 0.70 10.72 -11.74
CA ALA A 98 2.06 10.18 -11.76
C ALA A 98 2.29 9.10 -10.71
N SER A 99 1.22 8.60 -10.09
CA SER A 99 1.35 7.59 -9.04
C SER A 99 2.02 6.31 -9.54
N GLY A 100 1.76 5.96 -10.78
CA GLY A 100 2.35 4.77 -11.37
C GLY A 100 3.87 4.82 -11.40
N ASP A 101 4.45 6.02 -11.55
CA ASP A 101 5.90 6.16 -11.58
C ASP A 101 6.52 5.74 -10.24
N ALA A 102 5.90 6.15 -9.13
CA ALA A 102 6.40 5.80 -7.82
C ALA A 102 6.31 4.30 -7.56
N VAL A 103 5.18 3.70 -7.92
CA VAL A 103 4.98 2.26 -7.74
C VAL A 103 5.97 1.47 -8.59
N LYS A 104 6.15 1.90 -9.83
CA LYS A 104 7.08 1.23 -10.73
C LYS A 104 8.51 1.32 -10.21
N GLU A 105 8.91 2.47 -9.70
CA GLU A 105 10.24 2.66 -9.18
C GLU A 105 10.53 1.70 -8.02
N ALA A 106 9.59 1.57 -7.10
CA ALA A 106 9.72 0.64 -5.97
C ALA A 106 9.73 -0.80 -6.43
N ALA A 107 8.83 -1.15 -7.34
CA ALA A 107 8.74 -2.52 -7.85
C ALA A 107 10.01 -2.92 -8.58
N ASP A 108 10.58 -2.03 -9.38
CA ASP A 108 11.81 -2.31 -10.10
C ASP A 108 12.99 -2.46 -9.14
N PHE A 109 13.03 -1.62 -8.11
CA PHE A 109 14.12 -1.68 -7.14
C PHE A 109 14.16 -3.02 -6.41
N TYR A 110 12.99 -3.52 -6.00
CA TYR A 110 12.90 -4.77 -5.24
C TYR A 110 12.59 -5.97 -6.13
N LYS A 111 12.45 -5.77 -7.43
CA LYS A 111 12.16 -6.83 -8.40
C LYS A 111 10.86 -7.56 -8.04
N ILE A 112 9.81 -6.78 -7.82
CA ILE A 112 8.50 -7.33 -7.47
C ILE A 112 7.65 -7.47 -8.73
N ASP A 113 7.07 -8.65 -8.93
CA ASP A 113 6.21 -8.91 -10.08
C ASP A 113 4.93 -8.09 -9.99
N PRO A 114 4.39 -7.65 -11.16
CA PRO A 114 3.14 -6.88 -11.15
C PRO A 114 1.98 -7.57 -10.45
N GLU A 115 1.90 -8.89 -10.49
CA GLU A 115 0.81 -9.61 -9.83
C GLU A 115 0.93 -9.59 -8.30
N HIS A 116 2.05 -9.10 -7.76
CA HIS A 116 2.23 -8.91 -6.32
C HIS A 116 2.03 -7.46 -5.92
N ILE A 117 1.43 -6.65 -6.78
CA ILE A 117 1.17 -5.25 -6.50
C ILE A 117 -0.33 -5.01 -6.41
N ILE A 118 -0.77 -4.49 -5.28
CA ILE A 118 -2.16 -4.15 -5.04
C ILE A 118 -2.26 -2.63 -4.99
N VAL A 119 -3.10 -2.09 -5.86
CA VAL A 119 -3.29 -0.64 -5.93
C VAL A 119 -4.69 -0.31 -5.47
N ILE A 120 -4.79 0.66 -4.57
CA ILE A 120 -6.07 1.09 -4.01
C ILE A 120 -6.29 2.54 -4.39
N SER A 121 -7.40 2.80 -5.05
CA SER A 121 -7.77 4.16 -5.44
C SER A 121 -9.28 4.31 -5.32
N ASP A 122 -9.76 5.50 -5.61
CA ASP A 122 -11.19 5.78 -5.54
C ASP A 122 -11.95 5.39 -6.81
N ASP A 123 -11.27 4.86 -7.79
CA ASP A 123 -11.89 4.43 -9.05
C ASP A 123 -12.21 2.95 -9.06
#